data_08327a93bee445d98737eb6a51f3a836
#
_entry.id   08327a93bee445d98737eb6a51f3a836
#
_cell.length_a   1.000
_cell.length_b   1.000
_cell.length_c   1.000
_cell.angle_alpha   90.00
_cell.angle_beta   90.00
_cell.angle_gamma   90.00
#
_symmetry.space_group_name_H-M   'P 1'
#
loop_
_entity.id
_entity.type
_entity.pdbx_description
1 polymer ?
#
loop_
_entity_poly.entity_id
_entity_poly.type
_entity_poly.pdbx_seq_one_letter_code
_entity_poly.pdbx_strand_id
1 'polypeptide(L)'
;MNHSFKKNIAFTFLTLGGILSLSSCKDSEMEVFVAQDTRNQKLIEAIKAIPEPKKEVADEDIEEDKDYIYLMPDGYTDYIDSNNGSRGGYYGYVDLGLSVKWATNNFNNPLNYNDGNISANDLYKKEQEKITYVERPGTKEYNQQYPAVMSYDEYLEYIDMEKLQKEYYAYDSYVTKMKNAYNSAVSTFHYNAVNFYQHIKELGGRYAWGALSDWPQVSNSDKNSPQNIAGNTKYDVVTKYMGKDWRIPTKAEWQELIDKCQWEDHDTYWLITGPSGKRIILPHYSRDYNTSDRANTMTDSEKYYDVYEFDTETKTIIQCEAARRCILIRPVYTK
;
A
#
# COMPACT_ATOMS: atom_id res chain seq x y z
N MET A 1 -19.14 -20.73 48.22
CA MET A 1 -19.74 -19.81 49.20
C MET A 1 -20.90 -19.10 48.53
N ASN A 2 -22.07 -19.03 49.17
CA ASN A 2 -23.30 -18.57 48.51
C ASN A 2 -23.23 -17.08 48.14
N HIS A 3 -23.64 -16.73 46.95
CA HIS A 3 -23.76 -15.37 46.41
C HIS A 3 -24.49 -14.40 47.37
N SER A 4 -25.49 -14.92 48.10
CA SER A 4 -26.25 -14.19 49.14
C SER A 4 -25.38 -13.73 50.31
N PHE A 5 -24.38 -14.50 50.68
CA PHE A 5 -23.54 -14.17 51.84
C PHE A 5 -22.59 -12.99 51.56
N LYS A 6 -22.07 -12.91 50.34
CA LYS A 6 -21.18 -11.79 49.94
C LYS A 6 -21.93 -10.47 49.78
N LYS A 7 -23.15 -10.50 49.22
CA LYS A 7 -24.04 -9.31 49.19
C LYS A 7 -24.37 -8.79 50.57
N ASN A 8 -24.65 -9.72 51.50
CA ASN A 8 -24.96 -9.33 52.88
C ASN A 8 -23.76 -8.73 53.63
N ILE A 9 -22.53 -9.17 53.35
CA ILE A 9 -21.31 -8.56 53.97
C ILE A 9 -21.07 -7.14 53.44
N ALA A 10 -21.20 -6.94 52.12
CA ALA A 10 -21.06 -5.60 51.53
C ALA A 10 -22.15 -4.65 52.05
N PHE A 11 -23.39 -5.12 52.13
CA PHE A 11 -24.51 -4.33 52.67
C PHE A 11 -24.35 -4.05 54.17
N THR A 12 -23.83 -5.02 54.95
CA THR A 12 -23.59 -4.87 56.38
C THR A 12 -22.48 -3.90 56.66
N PHE A 13 -21.43 -3.85 55.84
CA PHE A 13 -20.36 -2.83 56.00
C PHE A 13 -20.84 -1.42 55.62
N LEU A 14 -21.65 -1.27 54.56
CA LEU A 14 -22.25 0.03 54.25
C LEU A 14 -23.23 0.50 55.33
N THR A 15 -24.02 -0.37 55.92
CA THR A 15 -24.99 0.00 56.97
C THR A 15 -24.30 0.24 58.32
N LEU A 16 -23.27 -0.55 58.70
CA LEU A 16 -22.52 -0.28 59.93
C LEU A 16 -21.60 0.96 59.82
N GLY A 17 -20.91 1.13 58.66
CA GLY A 17 -20.13 2.32 58.40
C GLY A 17 -21.00 3.58 58.36
N GLY A 18 -22.16 3.50 57.74
CA GLY A 18 -23.10 4.60 57.63
C GLY A 18 -23.72 4.99 59.00
N ILE A 19 -24.02 4.03 59.89
CA ILE A 19 -24.63 4.31 61.18
C ILE A 19 -23.60 4.85 62.17
N LEU A 20 -22.33 4.39 62.11
CA LEU A 20 -21.25 4.92 62.99
C LEU A 20 -20.76 6.28 62.51
N SER A 21 -20.90 6.65 61.26
CA SER A 21 -20.46 7.96 60.73
C SER A 21 -21.51 9.07 60.93
N LEU A 22 -22.80 8.72 61.07
CA LEU A 22 -23.89 9.69 61.22
C LEU A 22 -23.83 10.46 62.58
N SER A 23 -23.02 10.01 63.54
CA SER A 23 -22.92 10.66 64.83
C SER A 23 -21.71 11.62 64.97
N SER A 24 -20.79 11.65 64.02
CA SER A 24 -19.58 12.49 64.11
C SER A 24 -19.00 12.98 62.74
N CYS A 25 -19.58 12.62 61.63
CA CYS A 25 -19.10 13.10 60.31
C CYS A 25 -19.56 14.52 60.03
N LYS A 26 -18.63 15.40 59.80
CA LYS A 26 -18.89 16.72 59.21
C LYS A 26 -19.39 16.52 57.77
N ASP A 27 -20.29 17.38 57.31
CA ASP A 27 -20.84 17.39 55.93
C ASP A 27 -19.75 17.19 54.87
N SER A 28 -18.53 17.73 55.10
CA SER A 28 -17.39 17.60 54.21
C SER A 28 -16.86 16.18 54.00
N GLU A 29 -16.97 15.28 55.02
CA GLU A 29 -16.52 13.88 54.91
C GLU A 29 -17.50 13.02 54.11
N MET A 30 -18.79 13.32 54.24
CA MET A 30 -19.86 12.67 53.47
C MET A 30 -19.74 13.07 51.98
N GLU A 31 -19.52 14.33 51.67
CA GLU A 31 -19.33 14.81 50.31
C GLU A 31 -18.11 14.15 49.64
N VAL A 32 -17.00 13.98 50.35
CA VAL A 32 -15.80 13.29 49.88
C VAL A 32 -16.09 11.82 49.57
N PHE A 33 -16.81 11.11 50.42
CA PHE A 33 -17.16 9.71 50.21
C PHE A 33 -18.06 9.52 48.97
N VAL A 34 -19.13 10.31 48.85
CA VAL A 34 -20.02 10.29 47.69
C VAL A 34 -19.27 10.65 46.40
N ALA A 35 -18.36 11.61 46.48
CA ALA A 35 -17.55 11.98 45.31
C ALA A 35 -16.61 10.84 44.87
N GLN A 36 -16.06 10.08 45.82
CA GLN A 36 -15.20 8.94 45.53
C GLN A 36 -15.94 7.78 44.94
N ASP A 37 -17.11 7.43 45.45
CA ASP A 37 -17.99 6.38 44.91
C ASP A 37 -18.43 6.75 43.48
N THR A 38 -18.86 7.97 43.27
CA THR A 38 -19.19 8.48 41.92
C THR A 38 -18.02 8.39 40.95
N ARG A 39 -16.79 8.61 41.40
CA ARG A 39 -15.57 8.50 40.58
C ARG A 39 -15.29 7.04 40.22
N ASN A 40 -15.46 6.12 41.16
CA ASN A 40 -15.27 4.70 40.94
C ASN A 40 -16.28 4.16 39.93
N GLN A 41 -17.55 4.53 40.03
CA GLN A 41 -18.57 4.18 39.06
C GLN A 41 -18.26 4.70 37.65
N LYS A 42 -17.82 5.96 37.53
CA LYS A 42 -17.39 6.52 36.25
C LYS A 42 -16.19 5.80 35.65
N LEU A 43 -15.26 5.31 36.47
CA LEU A 43 -14.11 4.53 35.99
C LEU A 43 -14.55 3.19 35.44
N ILE A 44 -15.45 2.48 36.12
CA ILE A 44 -16.03 1.21 35.68
C ILE A 44 -16.80 1.38 34.36
N GLU A 45 -17.63 2.42 34.28
CA GLU A 45 -18.36 2.75 33.05
C GLU A 45 -17.43 3.08 31.89
N ALA A 46 -16.34 3.83 32.16
CA ALA A 46 -15.34 4.15 31.14
C ALA A 46 -14.63 2.89 30.62
N ILE A 47 -14.30 1.93 31.50
CA ILE A 47 -13.70 0.65 31.09
C ILE A 47 -14.65 -0.16 30.23
N LYS A 48 -15.94 -0.23 30.63
CA LYS A 48 -16.97 -0.95 29.86
C LYS A 48 -17.21 -0.32 28.47
N ALA A 49 -17.02 0.99 28.36
CA ALA A 49 -17.22 1.73 27.11
C ALA A 49 -16.01 1.72 26.17
N ILE A 50 -14.82 1.24 26.59
CA ILE A 50 -13.65 1.21 25.74
C ILE A 50 -13.86 0.17 24.61
N PRO A 51 -13.89 0.60 23.32
CA PRO A 51 -13.96 -0.34 22.22
C PRO A 51 -12.67 -1.14 22.10
N GLU A 52 -12.77 -2.35 21.57
CA GLU A 52 -11.57 -3.09 21.19
C GLU A 52 -10.83 -2.35 20.08
N PRO A 53 -9.47 -2.23 20.17
CA PRO A 53 -8.70 -1.61 19.11
C PRO A 53 -8.74 -2.48 17.85
N LYS A 54 -8.78 -1.85 16.69
CA LYS A 54 -8.67 -2.56 15.42
C LYS A 54 -7.32 -3.27 15.35
N LYS A 55 -7.34 -4.55 14.98
CA LYS A 55 -6.14 -5.39 14.83
C LYS A 55 -5.58 -5.38 13.41
N GLU A 56 -6.42 -5.03 12.45
CA GLU A 56 -6.09 -5.00 11.03
C GLU A 56 -6.74 -3.78 10.36
N VAL A 57 -6.07 -3.26 9.34
CA VAL A 57 -6.62 -2.27 8.43
C VAL A 57 -7.10 -3.04 7.20
N ALA A 58 -8.39 -3.05 6.95
CA ALA A 58 -8.94 -3.64 5.75
C ALA A 58 -8.85 -2.66 4.58
N ASP A 59 -8.66 -3.18 3.37
CA ASP A 59 -8.59 -2.33 2.16
C ASP A 59 -9.89 -1.55 1.93
N GLU A 60 -11.02 -2.11 2.36
CA GLU A 60 -12.34 -1.45 2.36
C GLU A 60 -12.43 -0.23 3.30
N ASP A 61 -11.55 -0.12 4.31
CA ASP A 61 -11.45 1.06 5.16
C ASP A 61 -10.83 2.28 4.43
N ILE A 62 -10.32 2.08 3.20
CA ILE A 62 -9.64 3.09 2.39
C ILE A 62 -10.52 3.40 1.16
N GLU A 63 -11.75 3.85 1.41
CA GLU A 63 -12.75 4.06 0.35
C GLU A 63 -12.36 5.13 -0.69
N GLU A 64 -11.66 6.17 -0.27
CA GLU A 64 -11.29 7.30 -1.13
C GLU A 64 -10.23 6.94 -2.19
N ASP A 65 -9.48 5.83 -2.00
CA ASP A 65 -8.38 5.42 -2.86
C ASP A 65 -8.60 4.07 -3.56
N LYS A 66 -9.85 3.61 -3.65
CA LYS A 66 -10.17 2.32 -4.31
C LYS A 66 -9.62 2.21 -5.72
N ASP A 67 -9.62 3.30 -6.47
CA ASP A 67 -9.10 3.31 -7.85
C ASP A 67 -7.58 3.07 -7.91
N TYR A 68 -6.83 3.47 -6.90
CA TYR A 68 -5.38 3.23 -6.82
C TYR A 68 -5.04 1.76 -6.63
N ILE A 69 -5.88 0.98 -5.95
CA ILE A 69 -5.67 -0.46 -5.72
C ILE A 69 -5.57 -1.22 -7.04
N TYR A 70 -6.37 -0.85 -8.05
CA TYR A 70 -6.35 -1.46 -9.37
C TYR A 70 -5.11 -1.09 -10.20
N LEU A 71 -4.40 -0.02 -9.81
CA LEU A 71 -3.17 0.45 -10.45
C LEU A 71 -1.91 -0.09 -9.76
N MET A 72 -2.03 -0.65 -8.54
CA MET A 72 -0.90 -1.18 -7.79
C MET A 72 -0.26 -2.37 -8.50
N PRO A 73 1.08 -2.49 -8.48
CA PRO A 73 1.76 -3.62 -9.09
C PRO A 73 1.37 -4.96 -8.44
N ASP A 74 1.35 -6.02 -9.23
CA ASP A 74 1.25 -7.40 -8.74
C ASP A 74 2.57 -7.89 -8.14
N GLY A 75 3.66 -7.26 -8.52
CA GLY A 75 5.00 -7.48 -8.01
C GLY A 75 5.97 -6.44 -8.54
N TYR A 76 7.19 -6.50 -8.07
CA TYR A 76 8.24 -5.55 -8.46
C TYR A 76 9.62 -6.21 -8.50
N THR A 77 10.54 -5.59 -9.22
CA THR A 77 11.95 -5.95 -9.24
C THR A 77 12.81 -4.73 -8.91
N ASP A 78 13.88 -4.93 -8.17
CA ASP A 78 14.84 -3.86 -7.88
C ASP A 78 15.48 -3.38 -9.18
N TYR A 79 15.61 -2.07 -9.29
CA TYR A 79 16.39 -1.41 -10.34
C TYR A 79 17.72 -0.97 -9.76
N ILE A 80 18.80 -1.38 -10.42
CA ILE A 80 20.15 -0.97 -10.06
C ILE A 80 20.62 0.04 -11.10
N ASP A 81 20.87 1.28 -10.68
CA ASP A 81 21.43 2.30 -11.55
C ASP A 81 22.81 1.87 -12.04
N SER A 82 22.92 1.71 -13.34
CA SER A 82 24.14 1.25 -14.01
C SER A 82 25.31 2.23 -13.90
N ASN A 83 25.04 3.51 -13.59
CA ASN A 83 26.06 4.55 -13.53
C ASN A 83 26.85 4.53 -12.22
N ASN A 84 26.22 4.12 -11.13
CA ASN A 84 26.82 4.15 -9.79
C ASN A 84 26.69 2.84 -8.99
N GLY A 85 26.00 1.82 -9.51
CA GLY A 85 25.80 0.54 -8.84
C GLY A 85 24.92 0.62 -7.59
N SER A 86 24.26 1.75 -7.33
CA SER A 86 23.35 1.90 -6.22
C SER A 86 21.94 1.43 -6.60
N ARG A 87 21.12 1.11 -5.60
CA ARG A 87 19.69 0.90 -5.82
C ARG A 87 19.05 2.20 -6.25
N GLY A 88 18.57 2.26 -7.48
CA GLY A 88 17.92 3.42 -8.09
C GLY A 88 16.39 3.46 -7.87
N GLY A 89 15.85 2.48 -7.18
CA GLY A 89 14.40 2.31 -7.03
C GLY A 89 13.95 0.90 -7.43
N TYR A 90 12.73 0.76 -7.91
CA TYR A 90 12.18 -0.52 -8.40
C TYR A 90 11.22 -0.29 -9.58
N TYR A 91 10.96 -1.35 -10.33
CA TYR A 91 9.91 -1.39 -11.34
C TYR A 91 8.82 -2.36 -10.93
N GLY A 92 7.59 -1.88 -10.91
CA GLY A 92 6.41 -2.70 -10.73
C GLY A 92 5.89 -3.27 -12.05
N TYR A 93 5.22 -4.40 -11.98
CA TYR A 93 4.51 -4.98 -13.11
C TYR A 93 3.07 -5.32 -12.73
N VAL A 94 2.19 -5.25 -13.72
CA VAL A 94 0.76 -5.56 -13.60
C VAL A 94 0.40 -6.67 -14.57
N ASP A 95 -0.25 -7.71 -14.08
CA ASP A 95 -0.83 -8.77 -14.89
C ASP A 95 -2.21 -8.34 -15.39
N LEU A 96 -2.26 -7.85 -16.61
CA LEU A 96 -3.50 -7.44 -17.27
C LEU A 96 -4.34 -8.62 -17.79
N GLY A 97 -3.87 -9.87 -17.64
CA GLY A 97 -4.48 -11.04 -18.27
C GLY A 97 -4.08 -11.20 -19.74
N LEU A 98 -2.92 -10.69 -20.13
CA LEU A 98 -2.32 -10.77 -21.46
C LEU A 98 -1.16 -11.77 -21.48
N SER A 99 -0.51 -11.91 -22.65
CA SER A 99 0.61 -12.83 -22.83
C SER A 99 1.86 -12.46 -22.03
N VAL A 100 1.99 -11.17 -21.66
CA VAL A 100 3.05 -10.62 -20.81
C VAL A 100 2.47 -9.67 -19.77
N LYS A 101 3.21 -9.44 -18.69
CA LYS A 101 2.86 -8.41 -17.70
C LYS A 101 3.47 -7.06 -18.10
N TRP A 102 2.76 -5.98 -17.87
CA TRP A 102 3.16 -4.64 -18.27
C TRP A 102 3.75 -3.86 -17.09
N ALA A 103 4.82 -3.11 -17.32
CA ALA A 103 5.36 -2.23 -16.30
C ALA A 103 4.33 -1.16 -15.88
N THR A 104 4.36 -0.76 -14.61
CA THR A 104 3.52 0.33 -14.10
C THR A 104 3.92 1.69 -14.64
N ASN A 105 5.21 1.86 -14.97
CA ASN A 105 5.82 3.13 -15.38
C ASN A 105 6.76 2.95 -16.58
N ASN A 106 7.07 4.05 -17.24
CA ASN A 106 7.98 4.06 -18.38
C ASN A 106 9.43 3.81 -17.97
N PHE A 107 10.24 3.29 -18.91
CA PHE A 107 11.65 3.06 -18.68
C PHE A 107 12.41 4.36 -18.36
N ASN A 108 13.44 4.25 -17.53
CA ASN A 108 14.20 5.34 -16.94
C ASN A 108 13.39 6.29 -16.03
N ASN A 109 12.35 5.73 -15.44
CA ASN A 109 11.52 6.35 -14.41
C ASN A 109 11.20 5.31 -13.32
N PRO A 110 12.21 4.83 -12.54
CA PRO A 110 11.98 3.84 -11.50
C PRO A 110 11.15 4.43 -10.38
N LEU A 111 10.28 3.62 -9.79
CA LEU A 111 9.54 3.97 -8.59
C LEU A 111 10.49 4.12 -7.40
N ASN A 112 10.25 5.12 -6.56
CA ASN A 112 10.99 5.27 -5.31
C ASN A 112 10.55 4.23 -4.28
N TYR A 113 11.42 3.86 -3.33
CA TYR A 113 11.06 2.92 -2.26
C TYR A 113 9.90 3.38 -1.38
N ASN A 114 9.64 4.70 -1.33
CA ASN A 114 8.52 5.28 -0.58
C ASN A 114 7.20 5.31 -1.37
N ASP A 115 7.26 5.17 -2.70
CA ASP A 115 6.07 5.09 -3.57
C ASP A 115 5.48 3.68 -3.55
N GLY A 116 5.97 2.86 -2.65
CA GLY A 116 5.80 1.43 -2.62
C GLY A 116 4.37 0.98 -2.42
N ASN A 117 4.14 -0.07 -3.07
CA ASN A 117 3.07 -1.03 -3.03
C ASN A 117 2.88 -1.68 -1.63
N ILE A 118 2.94 -0.87 -0.57
CA ILE A 118 2.70 -1.34 0.79
C ILE A 118 1.23 -1.06 1.10
N SER A 119 0.44 -2.12 1.26
CA SER A 119 -0.95 -1.97 1.68
C SER A 119 -1.03 -1.29 3.06
N ALA A 120 -2.13 -0.59 3.33
CA ALA A 120 -2.36 -0.01 4.66
C ALA A 120 -2.30 -1.08 5.76
N ASN A 121 -2.72 -2.29 5.44
CA ASN A 121 -2.67 -3.44 6.33
C ASN A 121 -1.23 -3.82 6.71
N ASP A 122 -0.30 -3.85 5.75
CA ASP A 122 1.11 -4.14 6.03
C ASP A 122 1.78 -3.03 6.84
N LEU A 123 1.44 -1.77 6.57
CA LEU A 123 1.90 -0.64 7.36
C LEU A 123 1.39 -0.72 8.79
N TYR A 124 0.12 -1.03 8.97
CA TYR A 124 -0.48 -1.21 10.28
C TYR A 124 0.16 -2.36 11.05
N LYS A 125 0.39 -3.51 10.41
CA LYS A 125 1.08 -4.65 11.02
C LYS A 125 2.49 -4.28 11.52
N LYS A 126 3.26 -3.54 10.72
CA LYS A 126 4.59 -3.06 11.12
C LYS A 126 4.55 -2.13 12.34
N GLU A 127 3.57 -1.24 12.43
CA GLU A 127 3.40 -0.38 13.60
C GLU A 127 2.89 -1.18 14.81
N GLN A 128 2.00 -2.13 14.60
CA GLN A 128 1.47 -2.99 15.67
C GLN A 128 2.55 -3.85 16.33
N GLU A 129 3.51 -4.37 15.55
CA GLU A 129 4.65 -5.15 16.08
C GLU A 129 5.49 -4.39 17.11
N LYS A 130 5.48 -3.05 17.06
CA LYS A 130 6.18 -2.17 18.01
C LYS A 130 5.38 -1.90 19.28
N ILE A 131 4.11 -2.27 19.33
CA ILE A 131 3.21 -1.95 20.43
C ILE A 131 3.04 -3.20 21.31
N THR A 132 3.43 -3.10 22.57
CA THR A 132 3.23 -4.18 23.54
C THR A 132 1.73 -4.34 23.82
N TYR A 133 1.24 -5.56 23.64
CA TYR A 133 -0.14 -5.90 23.92
C TYR A 133 -0.45 -5.74 25.41
N VAL A 134 -1.60 -5.14 25.70
CA VAL A 134 -2.13 -4.95 27.06
C VAL A 134 -3.56 -5.47 27.09
N GLU A 135 -3.85 -6.38 28.00
CA GLU A 135 -5.21 -6.90 28.21
C GLU A 135 -6.10 -5.81 28.85
N ARG A 136 -7.41 -5.93 28.65
CA ARG A 136 -8.38 -5.08 29.33
C ARG A 136 -8.20 -5.16 30.85
N PRO A 137 -8.44 -4.05 31.59
CA PRO A 137 -8.33 -4.03 33.05
C PRO A 137 -9.09 -5.16 33.71
N GLY A 138 -8.42 -5.89 34.60
CA GLY A 138 -8.99 -7.02 35.33
C GLY A 138 -9.19 -8.33 34.56
N THR A 139 -9.03 -8.36 33.22
CA THR A 139 -9.31 -9.55 32.41
C THR A 139 -8.46 -10.75 32.79
N LYS A 140 -7.18 -10.54 33.06
CA LYS A 140 -6.24 -11.62 33.37
C LYS A 140 -6.63 -12.39 34.65
N GLU A 141 -6.92 -11.66 35.71
CA GLU A 141 -7.31 -12.28 37.00
C GLU A 141 -8.71 -12.87 36.92
N TYR A 142 -9.64 -12.18 36.23
CA TYR A 142 -10.97 -12.68 35.98
C TYR A 142 -10.94 -14.05 35.28
N ASN A 143 -10.18 -14.19 34.22
CA ASN A 143 -10.08 -15.45 33.48
C ASN A 143 -9.45 -16.58 34.30
N GLN A 144 -8.57 -16.27 35.24
CA GLN A 144 -7.90 -17.27 36.07
C GLN A 144 -8.79 -17.78 37.23
N GLN A 145 -9.60 -16.93 37.82
CA GLN A 145 -10.22 -17.22 39.09
C GLN A 145 -11.77 -17.19 39.11
N TYR A 146 -12.41 -16.38 38.27
CA TYR A 146 -13.80 -15.99 38.47
C TYR A 146 -14.80 -16.31 37.34
N PRO A 147 -14.45 -16.87 36.17
CA PRO A 147 -15.41 -17.02 35.06
C PRO A 147 -16.58 -17.91 35.36
N ALA A 148 -16.47 -18.83 36.32
CA ALA A 148 -17.55 -19.72 36.74
C ALA A 148 -18.42 -19.15 37.89
N VAL A 149 -18.04 -18.01 38.47
CA VAL A 149 -18.65 -17.50 39.70
C VAL A 149 -19.38 -16.17 39.46
N MET A 150 -18.86 -15.32 38.61
CA MET A 150 -19.42 -14.00 38.31
C MET A 150 -19.03 -13.57 36.89
N SER A 151 -19.79 -12.64 36.33
CA SER A 151 -19.48 -12.00 35.06
C SER A 151 -18.29 -11.06 35.20
N TYR A 152 -17.67 -10.71 34.08
CA TYR A 152 -16.57 -9.72 34.04
C TYR A 152 -17.03 -8.36 34.61
N ASP A 153 -18.26 -7.95 34.30
CA ASP A 153 -18.83 -6.69 34.78
C ASP A 153 -19.00 -6.68 36.29
N GLU A 154 -19.46 -7.80 36.85
CA GLU A 154 -19.57 -7.98 38.31
C GLU A 154 -18.16 -8.00 38.96
N TYR A 155 -17.18 -8.62 38.29
CA TYR A 155 -15.81 -8.66 38.82
C TYR A 155 -15.19 -7.27 38.93
N LEU A 156 -15.43 -6.39 37.97
CA LEU A 156 -14.93 -5.00 38.02
C LEU A 156 -15.38 -4.22 39.26
N GLU A 157 -16.52 -4.60 39.85
CA GLU A 157 -17.05 -3.98 41.06
C GLU A 157 -16.34 -4.46 42.36
N TYR A 158 -15.64 -5.60 42.30
CA TYR A 158 -14.93 -6.19 43.43
C TYR A 158 -13.42 -6.04 43.38
N ILE A 159 -12.88 -5.64 42.24
CA ILE A 159 -11.43 -5.45 42.08
C ILE A 159 -10.93 -4.25 42.90
N ASP A 160 -9.70 -4.32 43.36
CA ASP A 160 -9.03 -3.19 44.00
C ASP A 160 -9.02 -1.97 43.05
N MET A 161 -9.63 -0.89 43.49
CA MET A 161 -9.81 0.32 42.70
C MET A 161 -8.48 1.00 42.32
N GLU A 162 -7.46 0.93 43.16
CA GLU A 162 -6.14 1.50 42.85
C GLU A 162 -5.47 0.68 41.73
N LYS A 163 -5.60 -0.64 41.78
CA LYS A 163 -5.10 -1.55 40.75
C LYS A 163 -5.87 -1.38 39.46
N LEU A 164 -7.20 -1.34 39.52
CA LEU A 164 -8.06 -1.13 38.37
C LEU A 164 -7.72 0.19 37.64
N GLN A 165 -7.47 1.26 38.39
CA GLN A 165 -7.09 2.55 37.83
C GLN A 165 -5.75 2.50 37.10
N LYS A 166 -4.75 1.80 37.66
CA LYS A 166 -3.45 1.62 36.99
C LYS A 166 -3.57 0.83 35.70
N GLU A 167 -4.34 -0.27 35.73
CA GLU A 167 -4.60 -1.10 34.56
C GLU A 167 -5.40 -0.32 33.51
N TYR A 168 -6.38 0.48 33.92
CA TYR A 168 -7.13 1.36 33.04
C TYR A 168 -6.22 2.32 32.26
N TYR A 169 -5.32 3.04 32.93
CA TYR A 169 -4.42 3.96 32.24
C TYR A 169 -3.44 3.26 31.29
N ALA A 170 -2.98 2.06 31.69
CA ALA A 170 -2.13 1.26 30.81
C ALA A 170 -2.89 0.82 29.56
N TYR A 171 -4.14 0.38 29.71
CA TYR A 171 -4.99 -0.02 28.58
C TYR A 171 -5.40 1.17 27.71
N ASP A 172 -5.80 2.29 28.29
CA ASP A 172 -6.14 3.52 27.55
C ASP A 172 -4.95 4.01 26.72
N SER A 173 -3.74 3.98 27.30
CA SER A 173 -2.51 4.27 26.56
C SER A 173 -2.28 3.29 25.41
N TYR A 174 -2.55 2.01 25.60
CA TYR A 174 -2.47 0.99 24.54
C TYR A 174 -3.48 1.27 23.43
N VAL A 175 -4.75 1.51 23.77
CA VAL A 175 -5.81 1.83 22.80
C VAL A 175 -5.45 3.09 21.99
N THR A 176 -4.91 4.12 22.67
CA THR A 176 -4.46 5.34 22.00
C THR A 176 -3.33 5.07 21.01
N LYS A 177 -2.33 4.26 21.39
CA LYS A 177 -1.26 3.84 20.48
C LYS A 177 -1.79 3.07 19.27
N MET A 178 -2.76 2.16 19.48
CA MET A 178 -3.39 1.41 18.41
C MET A 178 -4.15 2.30 17.43
N LYS A 179 -4.92 3.28 17.95
CA LYS A 179 -5.60 4.29 17.11
C LYS A 179 -4.60 5.13 16.31
N ASN A 180 -3.50 5.54 16.94
CA ASN A 180 -2.48 6.31 16.26
C ASN A 180 -1.77 5.49 15.18
N ALA A 181 -1.48 4.20 15.45
CA ALA A 181 -0.92 3.28 14.46
C ALA A 181 -1.85 3.11 13.25
N TYR A 182 -3.15 2.93 13.50
CA TYR A 182 -4.16 2.86 12.44
C TYR A 182 -4.19 4.14 11.59
N ASN A 183 -4.34 5.30 12.23
CA ASN A 183 -4.39 6.58 11.53
C ASN A 183 -3.10 6.86 10.74
N SER A 184 -1.94 6.51 11.32
CA SER A 184 -0.65 6.64 10.65
C SER A 184 -0.55 5.73 9.43
N ALA A 185 -1.02 4.47 9.53
CA ALA A 185 -1.02 3.53 8.42
C ALA A 185 -1.88 4.03 7.26
N VAL A 186 -3.12 4.48 7.55
CA VAL A 186 -4.03 5.04 6.55
C VAL A 186 -3.43 6.27 5.90
N SER A 187 -2.95 7.25 6.68
CA SER A 187 -2.34 8.48 6.14
C SER A 187 -1.11 8.18 5.26
N THR A 188 -0.30 7.21 5.66
CA THR A 188 0.88 6.81 4.88
C THR A 188 0.48 6.11 3.59
N PHE A 189 -0.54 5.27 3.63
CA PHE A 189 -1.10 4.65 2.43
C PHE A 189 -1.59 5.71 1.43
N HIS A 190 -2.43 6.66 1.87
CA HIS A 190 -2.91 7.75 1.03
C HIS A 190 -1.76 8.54 0.41
N TYR A 191 -0.77 8.93 1.22
CA TYR A 191 0.41 9.65 0.72
C TYR A 191 1.15 8.85 -0.34
N ASN A 192 1.41 7.57 -0.10
CA ASN A 192 2.11 6.70 -1.05
C ASN A 192 1.29 6.46 -2.31
N ALA A 193 -0.03 6.28 -2.20
CA ALA A 193 -0.93 6.10 -3.33
C ALA A 193 -0.94 7.35 -4.24
N VAL A 194 -1.00 8.54 -3.66
CA VAL A 194 -0.95 9.80 -4.43
C VAL A 194 0.39 9.95 -5.14
N ASN A 195 1.51 9.71 -4.45
CA ASN A 195 2.85 9.79 -5.04
C ASN A 195 3.02 8.77 -6.16
N PHE A 196 2.62 7.52 -5.93
CA PHE A 196 2.62 6.47 -6.93
C PHE A 196 1.81 6.89 -8.17
N TYR A 197 0.58 7.36 -7.98
CA TYR A 197 -0.30 7.80 -9.06
C TYR A 197 0.29 8.96 -9.87
N GLN A 198 0.95 9.92 -9.22
CA GLN A 198 1.65 10.99 -9.93
C GLN A 198 2.85 10.45 -10.70
N HIS A 199 3.62 9.58 -10.10
CA HIS A 199 4.86 9.05 -10.67
C HIS A 199 4.61 8.21 -11.92
N ILE A 200 3.59 7.34 -11.92
CA ILE A 200 3.28 6.49 -13.09
C ILE A 200 2.77 7.26 -14.31
N LYS A 201 2.44 8.54 -14.15
CA LYS A 201 2.09 9.46 -15.26
C LYS A 201 3.30 10.16 -15.88
N GLU A 202 4.48 10.06 -15.30
CA GLU A 202 5.68 10.68 -15.84
C GLU A 202 6.17 9.96 -17.09
N LEU A 203 6.75 10.76 -18.01
CA LEU A 203 7.13 10.24 -19.32
C LEU A 203 8.36 9.32 -19.29
N GLY A 204 9.30 9.51 -18.36
CA GLY A 204 10.55 8.76 -18.34
C GLY A 204 11.54 9.20 -19.42
N GLY A 205 12.50 8.32 -19.73
CA GLY A 205 13.54 8.58 -20.73
C GLY A 205 13.08 8.31 -22.16
N ARG A 206 13.80 8.92 -23.11
CA ARG A 206 13.55 8.75 -24.55
C ARG A 206 14.72 8.06 -25.23
N TYR A 207 14.43 7.04 -26.00
CA TYR A 207 15.43 6.20 -26.63
C TYR A 207 15.18 6.06 -28.13
N ALA A 208 16.23 6.17 -28.92
CA ALA A 208 16.20 5.72 -30.30
C ALA A 208 16.16 4.17 -30.31
N TRP A 209 15.54 3.58 -31.33
CA TRP A 209 15.48 2.12 -31.46
C TRP A 209 16.89 1.49 -31.46
N GLY A 210 17.10 0.50 -30.61
CA GLY A 210 18.40 -0.17 -30.44
C GLY A 210 19.46 0.63 -29.68
N ALA A 211 19.17 1.85 -29.25
CA ALA A 211 20.10 2.64 -28.44
C ALA A 211 20.10 2.18 -26.98
N LEU A 212 21.29 2.22 -26.36
CA LEU A 212 21.48 1.80 -24.95
C LEU A 212 21.63 2.96 -23.99
N SER A 213 21.52 4.19 -24.46
CA SER A 213 21.53 5.40 -23.64
C SER A 213 20.48 6.38 -24.15
N ASP A 214 20.04 7.25 -23.22
CA ASP A 214 19.05 8.29 -23.46
C ASP A 214 19.52 9.32 -24.51
N TRP A 215 18.56 10.10 -25.05
CA TRP A 215 18.86 11.20 -25.95
C TRP A 215 20.06 12.07 -25.45
N PRO A 216 20.98 12.54 -26.32
CA PRO A 216 20.86 12.69 -27.78
C PRO A 216 21.49 11.58 -28.63
N GLN A 217 21.65 10.38 -28.14
CA GLN A 217 22.31 9.33 -28.90
C GLN A 217 21.49 8.82 -30.10
N VAL A 218 22.23 8.61 -31.19
CA VAL A 218 21.70 8.04 -32.44
C VAL A 218 21.50 6.53 -32.25
N SER A 219 20.53 5.97 -32.91
CA SER A 219 20.32 4.53 -33.02
C SER A 219 21.64 3.77 -33.22
N ASN A 220 21.89 2.74 -32.38
CA ASN A 220 22.98 1.77 -32.60
C ASN A 220 22.62 0.77 -33.71
N SER A 221 21.61 1.07 -34.46
CA SER A 221 21.09 0.24 -35.52
C SER A 221 22.04 0.26 -36.73
N ASP A 222 22.76 -0.82 -36.86
CA ASP A 222 23.51 -1.12 -38.06
C ASP A 222 22.74 -2.17 -38.90
N LYS A 223 23.19 -2.40 -40.15
CA LYS A 223 22.61 -3.39 -41.04
C LYS A 223 22.59 -4.83 -40.47
N ASN A 224 23.37 -5.08 -39.40
CA ASN A 224 23.46 -6.38 -38.74
C ASN A 224 22.52 -6.46 -37.51
N SER A 225 21.77 -5.41 -37.20
CA SER A 225 20.78 -5.46 -36.12
C SER A 225 19.72 -6.54 -36.40
N PRO A 226 19.33 -7.31 -35.41
CA PRO A 226 18.31 -8.37 -35.60
C PRO A 226 16.96 -7.78 -36.00
N GLN A 227 16.09 -8.60 -36.61
CA GLN A 227 14.70 -8.21 -36.95
C GLN A 227 13.89 -7.88 -35.69
N ASN A 228 14.24 -8.48 -34.57
CA ASN A 228 13.64 -8.20 -33.24
C ASN A 228 14.77 -8.10 -32.22
N ILE A 229 14.76 -7.03 -31.41
CA ILE A 229 15.78 -6.76 -30.41
C ILE A 229 15.37 -7.21 -29.00
N ALA A 230 14.14 -7.67 -28.80
CA ALA A 230 13.63 -8.06 -27.48
C ALA A 230 14.57 -9.07 -26.78
N GLY A 231 14.97 -8.77 -25.56
CA GLY A 231 15.85 -9.63 -24.78
C GLY A 231 17.33 -9.61 -25.17
N ASN A 232 17.72 -8.83 -26.19
CA ASN A 232 19.10 -8.74 -26.65
C ASN A 232 19.84 -7.58 -25.97
N THR A 233 20.68 -7.88 -24.99
CA THR A 233 21.42 -6.89 -24.18
C THR A 233 22.30 -5.91 -24.97
N LYS A 234 22.56 -6.20 -26.25
CA LYS A 234 23.32 -5.31 -27.15
C LYS A 234 22.44 -4.20 -27.73
N TYR A 235 21.15 -4.42 -27.85
CA TYR A 235 20.22 -3.50 -28.51
C TYR A 235 18.97 -3.16 -27.68
N ASP A 236 18.62 -3.99 -26.70
CA ASP A 236 17.49 -3.80 -25.80
C ASP A 236 17.98 -3.17 -24.48
N VAL A 237 17.76 -1.88 -24.35
CA VAL A 237 18.15 -1.10 -23.18
C VAL A 237 17.45 -1.57 -21.90
N VAL A 238 16.21 -2.03 -22.01
CA VAL A 238 15.43 -2.56 -20.87
C VAL A 238 16.07 -3.84 -20.35
N THR A 239 16.31 -4.81 -21.23
CA THR A 239 16.98 -6.07 -20.85
C THR A 239 18.38 -5.82 -20.27
N LYS A 240 19.10 -4.85 -20.83
CA LYS A 240 20.45 -4.51 -20.35
C LYS A 240 20.46 -4.01 -18.91
N TYR A 241 19.52 -3.16 -18.51
CA TYR A 241 19.54 -2.49 -17.21
C TYR A 241 18.56 -3.06 -16.19
N MET A 242 17.47 -3.71 -16.63
CA MET A 242 16.48 -4.32 -15.73
C MET A 242 16.62 -5.86 -15.63
N GLY A 243 17.50 -6.46 -16.44
CA GLY A 243 17.73 -7.90 -16.45
C GLY A 243 16.86 -8.67 -17.44
N LYS A 244 17.16 -9.98 -17.57
CA LYS A 244 16.64 -10.87 -18.63
C LYS A 244 15.13 -11.07 -18.65
N ASP A 245 14.47 -10.81 -17.54
CA ASP A 245 13.03 -11.01 -17.41
C ASP A 245 12.24 -9.78 -17.88
N TRP A 246 12.93 -8.68 -18.14
CA TRP A 246 12.39 -7.44 -18.66
C TRP A 246 12.88 -7.17 -20.08
N ARG A 247 12.04 -6.61 -20.92
CA ARG A 247 12.40 -6.24 -22.29
C ARG A 247 11.47 -5.19 -22.89
N ILE A 248 11.85 -4.65 -24.04
CA ILE A 248 10.98 -3.85 -24.89
C ILE A 248 9.87 -4.78 -25.43
N PRO A 249 8.59 -4.36 -25.42
CA PRO A 249 7.49 -5.15 -25.96
C PRO A 249 7.60 -5.31 -27.48
N THR A 250 7.11 -6.43 -27.99
CA THR A 250 6.99 -6.69 -29.41
C THR A 250 5.77 -5.96 -30.00
N LYS A 251 5.78 -5.80 -31.33
CA LYS A 251 4.61 -5.34 -32.10
C LYS A 251 3.34 -6.16 -31.74
N ALA A 252 3.49 -7.48 -31.64
CA ALA A 252 2.37 -8.37 -31.35
C ALA A 252 1.78 -8.14 -29.96
N GLU A 253 2.61 -7.84 -28.96
CA GLU A 253 2.15 -7.56 -27.61
C GLU A 253 1.45 -6.21 -27.49
N TRP A 254 1.93 -5.19 -28.21
CA TRP A 254 1.21 -3.94 -28.36
C TRP A 254 -0.14 -4.14 -29.03
N GLN A 255 -0.19 -4.96 -30.10
CA GLN A 255 -1.46 -5.28 -30.75
C GLN A 255 -2.41 -6.02 -29.82
N GLU A 256 -1.88 -6.96 -29.02
CA GLU A 256 -2.68 -7.66 -28.00
C GLU A 256 -3.27 -6.69 -26.96
N LEU A 257 -2.47 -5.71 -26.49
CA LEU A 257 -2.93 -4.67 -25.55
C LEU A 257 -4.07 -3.83 -26.19
N ILE A 258 -3.91 -3.45 -27.46
CA ILE A 258 -4.93 -2.70 -28.22
C ILE A 258 -6.23 -3.49 -28.32
N ASP A 259 -6.14 -4.76 -28.71
CA ASP A 259 -7.30 -5.59 -29.10
C ASP A 259 -8.08 -6.10 -27.88
N LYS A 260 -7.40 -6.34 -26.74
CA LYS A 260 -8.00 -7.05 -25.60
C LYS A 260 -8.33 -6.16 -24.40
N CYS A 261 -7.82 -4.93 -24.35
CA CYS A 261 -8.01 -4.03 -23.22
C CYS A 261 -9.03 -2.93 -23.51
N GLN A 262 -9.62 -2.40 -22.44
CA GLN A 262 -10.45 -1.20 -22.52
C GLN A 262 -9.56 0.04 -22.31
N TRP A 263 -9.82 1.10 -23.06
CA TRP A 263 -9.01 2.32 -23.09
C TRP A 263 -9.88 3.52 -22.77
N GLU A 264 -9.55 4.23 -21.70
CA GLU A 264 -10.22 5.46 -21.28
C GLU A 264 -9.26 6.65 -21.42
N ASP A 265 -9.70 7.71 -22.12
CA ASP A 265 -8.90 8.92 -22.36
C ASP A 265 -9.00 9.89 -21.18
N HIS A 266 -7.85 10.35 -20.69
CA HIS A 266 -7.69 11.31 -19.61
C HIS A 266 -6.76 12.46 -19.99
N ASP A 267 -6.91 13.04 -21.18
CA ASP A 267 -6.15 14.16 -21.74
C ASP A 267 -4.64 13.95 -21.86
N THR A 268 -3.97 13.50 -20.82
CA THR A 268 -2.52 13.33 -20.76
C THR A 268 -2.06 11.88 -20.69
N TYR A 269 -2.99 10.95 -20.49
CA TYR A 269 -2.72 9.52 -20.41
C TYR A 269 -3.94 8.68 -20.80
N TRP A 270 -3.68 7.46 -21.20
CA TRP A 270 -4.68 6.41 -21.31
C TRP A 270 -4.74 5.63 -20.01
N LEU A 271 -5.94 5.44 -19.44
CA LEU A 271 -6.20 4.42 -18.43
C LEU A 271 -6.60 3.14 -19.17
N ILE A 272 -5.79 2.10 -19.01
CA ILE A 272 -5.96 0.84 -19.73
C ILE A 272 -6.34 -0.24 -18.74
N THR A 273 -7.54 -0.83 -18.92
CA THR A 273 -8.07 -1.92 -18.11
C THR A 273 -7.96 -3.24 -18.87
N GLY A 274 -7.20 -4.18 -18.33
CA GLY A 274 -7.02 -5.51 -18.92
C GLY A 274 -8.14 -6.50 -18.61
N PRO A 275 -8.15 -7.67 -19.25
CA PRO A 275 -9.11 -8.75 -18.98
C PRO A 275 -9.13 -9.23 -17.51
N SER A 276 -8.03 -9.07 -16.77
CA SER A 276 -7.94 -9.40 -15.35
C SER A 276 -8.68 -8.40 -14.43
N GLY A 277 -9.14 -7.26 -14.96
CA GLY A 277 -9.68 -6.14 -14.21
C GLY A 277 -8.60 -5.20 -13.66
N LYS A 278 -7.33 -5.55 -13.74
CA LYS A 278 -6.20 -4.70 -13.37
C LYS A 278 -5.98 -3.60 -14.40
N ARG A 279 -5.32 -2.52 -13.97
CA ARG A 279 -5.18 -1.30 -14.77
C ARG A 279 -3.73 -0.83 -14.82
N ILE A 280 -3.37 -0.17 -15.92
CA ILE A 280 -2.15 0.62 -16.04
C ILE A 280 -2.48 2.01 -16.60
N ILE A 281 -1.61 2.98 -16.30
CA ILE A 281 -1.63 4.30 -16.92
C ILE A 281 -0.53 4.33 -17.99
N LEU A 282 -0.90 4.75 -19.19
CA LEU A 282 0.03 4.97 -20.29
C LEU A 282 0.03 6.47 -20.67
N PRO A 283 1.04 7.25 -20.26
CA PRO A 283 1.15 8.64 -20.68
C PRO A 283 1.23 8.76 -22.21
N HIS A 284 0.42 9.65 -22.80
CA HIS A 284 0.38 9.79 -24.26
C HIS A 284 0.71 11.20 -24.76
N TYR A 285 1.08 12.11 -23.90
CA TYR A 285 1.30 13.52 -24.20
C TYR A 285 2.19 13.75 -25.46
N SER A 286 1.59 13.65 -26.65
CA SER A 286 2.21 13.73 -27.97
C SER A 286 3.45 12.85 -28.12
N ARG A 287 3.41 11.63 -27.63
CA ARG A 287 4.55 10.71 -27.61
C ARG A 287 4.15 9.28 -27.98
N ASP A 288 5.00 8.67 -28.78
CA ASP A 288 4.88 7.29 -29.22
C ASP A 288 5.77 6.38 -28.39
N TYR A 289 5.56 5.08 -28.52
CA TYR A 289 6.30 4.05 -27.80
C TYR A 289 7.04 3.11 -28.73
N ASN A 290 8.27 2.76 -28.36
CA ASN A 290 9.06 1.77 -29.08
C ASN A 290 8.44 0.38 -29.03
N THR A 291 8.53 -0.31 -30.18
CA THR A 291 8.46 -1.77 -30.21
C THR A 291 9.85 -2.37 -30.44
N SER A 292 10.00 -3.65 -30.15
CA SER A 292 11.26 -4.36 -30.41
C SER A 292 11.45 -4.79 -31.86
N ASP A 293 10.45 -4.61 -32.72
CA ASP A 293 10.41 -5.16 -34.06
C ASP A 293 10.82 -4.13 -35.12
N ARG A 294 11.66 -4.59 -36.02
CA ARG A 294 12.03 -3.87 -37.24
C ARG A 294 11.00 -4.19 -38.35
N ALA A 295 10.60 -3.16 -39.09
CA ALA A 295 9.61 -3.31 -40.14
C ALA A 295 10.18 -3.93 -41.43
N ASN A 296 11.38 -3.48 -41.88
CA ASN A 296 11.99 -3.88 -43.14
C ASN A 296 13.43 -4.37 -42.95
N THR A 297 13.87 -5.19 -43.90
CA THR A 297 15.32 -5.41 -44.13
C THR A 297 15.92 -4.22 -44.85
N MET A 298 17.00 -3.70 -44.32
CA MET A 298 17.77 -2.66 -44.97
C MET A 298 18.25 -3.11 -46.35
N THR A 299 18.06 -2.28 -47.35
CA THR A 299 18.73 -2.44 -48.64
C THR A 299 20.14 -1.80 -48.59
N ASP A 300 21.06 -2.22 -49.46
CA ASP A 300 22.44 -1.70 -49.48
C ASP A 300 22.52 -0.18 -49.78
N SER A 301 21.43 0.39 -50.33
CA SER A 301 21.33 1.82 -50.64
C SER A 301 20.69 2.64 -49.51
N GLU A 302 20.07 1.99 -48.53
CA GLU A 302 19.39 2.67 -47.44
C GLU A 302 20.35 2.90 -46.26
N LYS A 303 20.34 4.12 -45.75
CA LYS A 303 21.14 4.51 -44.61
C LYS A 303 20.49 4.11 -43.28
N TYR A 304 19.18 3.94 -43.27
CA TYR A 304 18.36 3.68 -42.10
C TYR A 304 17.25 2.68 -42.46
N TYR A 305 16.74 1.94 -41.47
CA TYR A 305 15.61 1.04 -41.63
C TYR A 305 14.41 1.54 -40.88
N ASP A 306 13.24 1.02 -41.27
CA ASP A 306 12.02 1.31 -40.59
C ASP A 306 11.81 0.34 -39.43
N VAL A 307 11.16 0.86 -38.39
CA VAL A 307 10.74 0.16 -37.19
C VAL A 307 9.25 0.31 -36.98
N TYR A 308 8.69 -0.52 -36.15
CA TYR A 308 7.34 -0.34 -35.68
C TYR A 308 7.35 0.47 -34.38
N GLU A 309 6.40 1.40 -34.29
CA GLU A 309 6.13 2.20 -33.11
C GLU A 309 4.65 2.15 -32.77
N PHE A 310 4.29 2.24 -31.52
CA PHE A 310 2.91 2.44 -31.10
C PHE A 310 2.60 3.93 -31.05
N ASP A 311 1.69 4.37 -31.89
CA ASP A 311 1.17 5.73 -31.95
C ASP A 311 0.05 5.88 -30.90
N THR A 312 0.25 6.76 -29.94
CA THR A 312 -0.65 6.95 -28.81
C THR A 312 -1.90 7.76 -29.17
N GLU A 313 -1.85 8.57 -30.21
CA GLU A 313 -3.00 9.38 -30.65
C GLU A 313 -4.03 8.50 -31.37
N THR A 314 -3.57 7.68 -32.28
CA THR A 314 -4.42 6.81 -33.11
C THR A 314 -4.66 5.44 -32.49
N LYS A 315 -3.90 5.06 -31.47
CA LYS A 315 -3.85 3.72 -30.86
C LYS A 315 -3.57 2.63 -31.89
N THR A 316 -2.63 2.89 -32.77
CA THR A 316 -2.25 1.97 -33.84
C THR A 316 -0.75 1.74 -33.87
N ILE A 317 -0.35 0.64 -34.53
CA ILE A 317 1.07 0.38 -34.83
C ILE A 317 1.41 1.02 -36.17
N ILE A 318 2.31 1.97 -36.14
CA ILE A 318 2.81 2.65 -37.32
C ILE A 318 4.21 2.17 -37.71
N GLN A 319 4.58 2.38 -38.97
CA GLN A 319 5.92 2.16 -39.47
C GLN A 319 6.62 3.50 -39.69
N CYS A 320 7.81 3.65 -39.15
CA CYS A 320 8.57 4.90 -39.25
C CYS A 320 10.09 4.65 -39.30
N GLU A 321 10.83 5.65 -39.76
CA GLU A 321 12.29 5.59 -39.85
C GLU A 321 12.95 5.64 -38.46
N ALA A 322 13.71 4.60 -38.09
CA ALA A 322 14.31 4.44 -36.76
C ALA A 322 15.29 5.51 -36.34
N ALA A 323 15.99 6.12 -37.29
CA ALA A 323 17.20 6.92 -37.06
C ALA A 323 16.92 8.31 -36.46
N ARG A 324 15.72 8.79 -36.51
CA ARG A 324 15.37 10.19 -36.19
C ARG A 324 14.45 10.40 -35.03
N ARG A 325 13.92 9.34 -34.45
CA ARG A 325 12.94 9.43 -33.38
C ARG A 325 13.48 8.86 -32.07
N CYS A 326 13.47 9.66 -31.02
CA CYS A 326 13.69 9.20 -29.66
C CYS A 326 12.33 9.25 -28.96
N ILE A 327 11.81 8.09 -28.65
CA ILE A 327 10.47 7.88 -28.12
C ILE A 327 10.50 7.09 -26.81
N LEU A 328 9.36 6.96 -26.18
CA LEU A 328 9.22 6.32 -24.88
C LEU A 328 9.36 4.80 -24.98
N ILE A 329 9.64 4.17 -23.86
CA ILE A 329 9.60 2.71 -23.72
C ILE A 329 8.74 2.36 -22.53
N ARG A 330 7.73 1.53 -22.75
CA ARG A 330 6.97 0.86 -21.70
C ARG A 330 7.47 -0.59 -21.61
N PRO A 331 8.21 -0.97 -20.57
CA PRO A 331 8.73 -2.33 -20.44
C PRO A 331 7.62 -3.39 -20.26
N VAL A 332 7.94 -4.61 -20.64
CA VAL A 332 7.16 -5.80 -20.30
C VAL A 332 7.99 -6.80 -19.49
N TYR A 333 7.32 -7.50 -18.59
CA TYR A 333 7.89 -8.54 -17.73
C TYR A 333 7.38 -9.91 -18.18
N THR A 334 8.30 -10.88 -18.29
CA THR A 334 8.04 -12.17 -18.99
C THR A 334 7.94 -13.39 -18.08
N LYS A 335 7.94 -13.17 -16.75
CA LYS A 335 7.77 -14.26 -15.77
C LYS A 335 6.39 -14.30 -15.17
#